data_72c37027a48c4453bdf9171c13f5811d
#
_entry.id   72c37027a48c4453bdf9171c13f5811d
#
_cell.length_a   1.000
_cell.length_b   1.000
_cell.length_c   1.000
_cell.angle_alpha   90.00
_cell.angle_beta   90.00
_cell.angle_gamma   90.00
#
_symmetry.space_group_name_H-M   'P 1'
#
loop_
_entity.id
_entity.type
_entity.pdbx_description
1 polymer ?
#
loop_
_entity_poly.entity_id
_entity_poly.type
_entity_poly.pdbx_seq_one_letter_code
_entity_poly.pdbx_strand_id
1 'polypeptide(L)'
;MVKLETTFAAADNLTPEFAAKLADYTARFQSDVSLDCAGKQLRLDSLICILALELHRGVKVTVVAEGDDEATAAEEIKKVLEGVA
;
A
#
# COMPACT_ATOMS: atom_id res chain seq x y z
N MET A 1 5.14 -1.12 15.20
CA MET A 1 4.42 -1.61 14.01
C MET A 1 2.98 -1.09 14.02
N VAL A 2 2.53 -0.52 12.91
CA VAL A 2 1.17 0.00 12.74
C VAL A 2 0.48 -0.83 11.65
N LYS A 3 -0.75 -1.24 11.91
CA LYS A 3 -1.57 -1.97 10.95
C LYS A 3 -2.90 -1.23 10.80
N LEU A 4 -3.21 -0.85 9.56
CA LEU A 4 -4.47 -0.16 9.24
C LEU A 4 -5.21 -0.95 8.17
N GLU A 5 -6.46 -1.26 8.45
CA GLU A 5 -7.31 -1.93 7.48
C GLU A 5 -7.96 -0.90 6.56
N THR A 6 -7.97 -1.20 5.27
CA THR A 6 -8.60 -0.33 4.28
C THR A 6 -9.12 -1.17 3.11
N THR A 7 -9.79 -0.50 2.19
CA THR A 7 -10.30 -1.12 0.97
C THR A 7 -9.71 -0.39 -0.22
N PHE A 8 -9.24 -1.13 -1.22
CA PHE A 8 -8.72 -0.54 -2.45
C PHE A 8 -9.88 0.13 -3.21
N ALA A 9 -9.81 1.42 -3.40
CA ALA A 9 -10.85 2.20 -4.06
C ALA A 9 -10.29 3.29 -4.98
N ALA A 10 -8.97 3.36 -5.15
CA ALA A 10 -8.34 4.41 -5.95
C ALA A 10 -8.55 4.21 -7.45
N ALA A 11 -8.76 2.97 -7.89
CA ALA A 11 -9.00 2.63 -9.29
C ALA A 11 -9.72 1.30 -9.36
N ASP A 12 -10.23 0.94 -10.53
CA ASP A 12 -10.91 -0.34 -10.72
C ASP A 12 -9.94 -1.52 -10.60
N ASN A 13 -8.72 -1.35 -11.08
CA ASN A 13 -7.67 -2.35 -11.03
C ASN A 13 -6.34 -1.70 -10.70
N LEU A 14 -5.40 -2.50 -10.22
CA LEU A 14 -4.04 -2.04 -10.02
C LEU A 14 -3.36 -1.89 -11.38
N THR A 15 -2.95 -0.66 -11.69
CA THR A 15 -2.24 -0.35 -12.93
C THR A 15 -0.75 -0.15 -12.66
N PRO A 16 0.12 -0.30 -13.67
CA PRO A 16 1.55 0.00 -13.49
C PRO A 16 1.80 1.43 -13.02
N GLU A 17 0.99 2.39 -13.47
CA GLU A 17 1.11 3.78 -13.05
C GLU A 17 0.82 3.94 -11.57
N PHE A 18 -0.24 3.29 -11.07
CA PHE A 18 -0.58 3.32 -9.66
C PHE A 18 0.48 2.60 -8.83
N ALA A 19 1.00 1.48 -9.31
CA ALA A 19 2.05 0.76 -8.62
C ALA A 19 3.32 1.61 -8.48
N ALA A 20 3.69 2.34 -9.54
CA ALA A 20 4.82 3.26 -9.48
C ALA A 20 4.58 4.39 -8.47
N LYS A 21 3.35 4.90 -8.39
CA LYS A 21 2.98 5.92 -7.42
C LYS A 21 3.12 5.40 -5.99
N LEU A 22 2.65 4.18 -5.73
CA LEU A 22 2.80 3.56 -4.41
C LEU A 22 4.26 3.37 -4.03
N ALA A 23 5.08 2.89 -4.96
CA ALA A 23 6.51 2.70 -4.72
C ALA A 23 7.18 4.02 -4.40
N ASP A 24 6.84 5.09 -5.12
CA ASP A 24 7.39 6.42 -4.90
C ASP A 24 7.00 6.96 -3.53
N TYR A 25 5.74 6.80 -3.13
CA TYR A 25 5.28 7.20 -1.80
C TYR A 25 6.02 6.44 -0.71
N THR A 26 6.17 5.13 -0.88
CA THR A 26 6.85 4.29 0.11
C THR A 26 8.31 4.72 0.27
N ALA A 27 8.96 5.10 -0.81
CA ALA A 27 10.36 5.52 -0.78
C ALA A 27 10.59 6.83 -0.01
N ARG A 28 9.55 7.60 0.24
CA ARG A 28 9.64 8.87 0.99
C ARG A 28 9.70 8.68 2.49
N PHE A 29 9.33 7.50 2.97
CA PHE A 29 9.27 7.19 4.39
C PHE A 29 10.47 6.36 4.81
N GLN A 30 10.82 6.44 6.09
CA GLN A 30 11.89 5.64 6.68
C GLN A 30 11.38 4.31 7.22
N SER A 31 10.09 4.08 7.10
CA SER A 31 9.46 2.85 7.57
C SER A 31 9.36 1.83 6.46
N ASP A 32 9.41 0.55 6.82
CA ASP A 32 9.08 -0.53 5.91
C ASP A 32 7.57 -0.66 5.84
N VAL A 33 7.02 -0.54 4.63
CA VAL A 33 5.58 -0.62 4.41
C VAL A 33 5.28 -1.83 3.54
N SER A 34 4.28 -2.60 3.96
CA SER A 34 3.81 -3.75 3.21
C SER A 34 2.29 -3.78 3.21
N LEU A 35 1.73 -4.55 2.27
CA LEU A 35 0.29 -4.80 2.23
C LEU A 35 0.03 -6.27 2.49
N ASP A 36 -0.92 -6.53 3.38
CA ASP A 36 -1.43 -7.87 3.62
C ASP A 36 -2.77 -7.99 2.91
N CYS A 37 -2.83 -8.86 1.90
CA CYS A 37 -4.01 -9.07 1.09
C CYS A 37 -4.21 -10.56 0.90
N ALA A 38 -5.37 -11.08 1.31
CA ALA A 38 -5.73 -12.48 1.14
C ALA A 38 -4.69 -13.46 1.69
N GLY A 39 -4.08 -13.13 2.83
CA GLY A 39 -3.07 -13.96 3.47
C GLY A 39 -1.67 -13.82 2.91
N LYS A 40 -1.48 -12.93 1.93
CA LYS A 40 -0.16 -12.63 1.36
C LYS A 40 0.28 -11.27 1.83
N GLN A 41 1.51 -11.19 2.34
CA GLN A 41 2.12 -9.94 2.76
C GLN A 41 3.24 -9.60 1.78
N LEU A 42 3.08 -8.49 1.06
CA LEU A 42 4.03 -8.05 0.05
C LEU A 42 4.52 -6.64 0.36
N ARG A 43 5.82 -6.42 0.21
CA ARG A 43 6.44 -5.12 0.48
C ARG A 43 6.15 -4.15 -0.66
N LEU A 44 5.91 -2.90 -0.30
CA LEU A 44 5.62 -1.85 -1.27
C LEU A 44 6.87 -1.14 -1.80
N ASP A 45 8.06 -1.57 -1.37
CA ASP A 45 9.31 -0.98 -1.83
C ASP A 45 9.80 -1.56 -3.16
N SER A 46 9.09 -2.54 -3.70
CA SER A 46 9.44 -3.17 -4.96
C SER A 46 8.26 -3.08 -5.93
N LEU A 47 8.50 -2.51 -7.09
CA LEU A 47 7.48 -2.40 -8.13
C LEU A 47 6.99 -3.77 -8.57
N ILE A 48 7.88 -4.75 -8.64
CA ILE A 48 7.53 -6.12 -9.02
C ILE A 48 6.58 -6.73 -7.99
N CYS A 49 6.86 -6.54 -6.70
CA CYS A 49 6.00 -7.03 -5.63
C CYS A 49 4.63 -6.36 -5.67
N ILE A 50 4.58 -5.05 -5.95
CA ILE A 50 3.32 -4.34 -6.05
C ILE A 50 2.50 -4.86 -7.23
N LEU A 51 3.12 -5.08 -8.37
CA LEU A 51 2.44 -5.60 -9.55
C LEU A 51 1.97 -7.04 -9.39
N ALA A 52 2.57 -7.78 -8.46
CA ALA A 52 2.13 -9.14 -8.14
C ALA A 52 0.84 -9.16 -7.31
N LEU A 53 0.44 -8.02 -6.73
CA LEU A 53 -0.81 -7.91 -6.01
C LEU A 53 -1.97 -7.86 -7.00
N GLU A 54 -2.97 -8.70 -6.79
CA GLU A 54 -4.18 -8.68 -7.61
C GLU A 54 -5.21 -7.76 -6.96
N LEU A 55 -4.95 -6.45 -7.03
CA LEU A 55 -5.83 -5.46 -6.44
C LEU A 55 -6.87 -5.00 -7.45
N HIS A 56 -8.10 -4.95 -6.99
CA HIS A 56 -9.20 -4.33 -7.73
C HIS A 56 -10.15 -3.66 -6.74
N ARG A 57 -11.05 -2.84 -7.24
CA ARG A 57 -11.96 -2.09 -6.38
C ARG A 57 -12.76 -3.02 -5.48
N GLY A 58 -12.76 -2.70 -4.19
CA GLY A 58 -13.50 -3.46 -3.19
C GLY A 58 -12.68 -4.51 -2.45
N VAL A 59 -11.42 -4.76 -2.86
CA VAL A 59 -10.56 -5.71 -2.16
C VAL A 59 -10.11 -5.10 -0.83
N LYS A 60 -10.26 -5.86 0.24
CA LYS A 60 -9.79 -5.44 1.56
C LYS A 60 -8.31 -5.73 1.71
N VAL A 61 -7.57 -4.74 2.17
CA VAL A 61 -6.13 -4.86 2.40
C VAL A 61 -5.79 -4.29 3.77
N THR A 62 -4.71 -4.78 4.35
CA THR A 62 -4.15 -4.23 5.59
C THR A 62 -2.81 -3.61 5.29
N VAL A 63 -2.67 -2.32 5.60
CA VAL A 63 -1.39 -1.63 5.48
C VAL A 63 -0.59 -1.89 6.74
N VAL A 64 0.62 -2.41 6.59
CA VAL A 64 1.52 -2.69 7.71
C VAL A 64 2.75 -1.82 7.55
N ALA A 65 3.05 -1.01 8.55
CA ALA A 65 4.23 -0.14 8.55
C ALA A 65 5.03 -0.34 9.83
N GLU A 66 6.34 -0.36 9.71
CA GLU A 66 7.26 -0.51 10.83
C GLU A 66 8.48 0.37 10.63
N GLY A 67 8.72 1.28 11.58
CA GLY A 67 9.85 2.20 11.52
C GLY A 67 9.57 3.50 12.26
N ASP A 68 10.45 4.48 12.09
CA ASP A 68 10.40 5.73 12.84
C ASP A 68 9.16 6.56 12.52
N ASP A 69 8.68 6.53 11.29
CA ASP A 69 7.50 7.27 10.83
C ASP A 69 6.33 6.34 10.48
N GLU A 70 6.25 5.20 11.13
CA GLU A 70 5.28 4.15 10.79
C GLU A 70 3.83 4.63 10.79
N ALA A 71 3.43 5.46 11.74
CA ALA A 71 2.06 5.94 11.80
C ALA A 71 1.74 6.83 10.59
N THR A 72 2.62 7.76 10.27
CA THR A 72 2.45 8.65 9.11
C THR A 72 2.48 7.86 7.81
N ALA A 73 3.44 6.94 7.67
CA ALA A 73 3.55 6.11 6.49
C ALA A 73 2.29 5.29 6.25
N ALA A 74 1.78 4.62 7.28
CA ALA A 74 0.58 3.80 7.16
C ALA A 74 -0.63 4.63 6.74
N GLU A 75 -0.82 5.81 7.34
CA GLU A 75 -1.93 6.68 7.00
C GLU A 75 -1.86 7.22 5.58
N GLU A 76 -0.67 7.63 5.13
CA GLU A 76 -0.50 8.15 3.78
C GLU A 76 -0.75 7.07 2.73
N ILE A 77 -0.24 5.87 2.93
CA ILE A 77 -0.47 4.75 2.02
C ILE A 77 -1.95 4.37 2.01
N LYS A 78 -2.59 4.36 3.18
CA LYS A 78 -4.03 4.10 3.26
C LYS A 78 -4.83 5.11 2.43
N LYS A 79 -4.51 6.40 2.52
CA LYS A 79 -5.18 7.44 1.74
C LYS A 79 -5.00 7.24 0.24
N VAL A 80 -3.81 6.87 -0.18
CA VAL A 80 -3.52 6.59 -1.59
C VAL A 80 -4.36 5.42 -2.08
N LEU A 81 -4.46 4.36 -1.29
CA LEU A 81 -5.25 3.18 -1.65
C LEU A 81 -6.75 3.49 -1.72
N GLU A 82 -7.23 4.42 -0.90
CA GLU A 82 -8.63 4.82 -0.88
C GLU A 82 -8.97 5.88 -1.93
N GLY A 83 -7.96 6.39 -2.63
CA GLY A 83 -8.15 7.40 -3.65
C GLY A 83 -8.32 8.81 -3.11
N VAL A 84 -7.96 9.07 -1.86
CA VAL A 84 -8.14 10.36 -1.20
C VAL A 84 -6.93 11.28 -1.36
N ALA A 85 -5.77 10.72 -1.61
CA ALA A 85 -4.53 11.47 -1.72
C ALA A 85 -4.10 11.72 -3.16
#